data_b97911051b8e816914e473fbd008c652
#
_entry.id   b97911051b8e816914e473fbd008c652
#
_cell.length_a   1.000
_cell.length_b   1.000
_cell.length_c   1.000
_cell.angle_alpha   90.00
_cell.angle_beta   90.00
_cell.angle_gamma   90.00
#
_symmetry.space_group_name_H-M   'P 1'
#
loop_
_entity.id
_entity.type
_entity.pdbx_description
1 polymer ?
#
loop_
_entity_poly.entity_id
_entity_poly.type
_entity_poly.pdbx_seq_one_letter_code
_entity_poly.pdbx_strand_id
1 'polypeptide(L)'
;MLVTPTDKNYITQVEVSVGRNNTSGLLLYYSEKAYAGVVSDGKTFTVYKNKDEKFTLPNKIGKCFIARIHNRGNNLVISVSRDGIDWMPLIENLDVSRMHHNTHLGFYALRPALVSMGRGSAVFSRFVYRNAIPAEKDMAAYLMVSHYDPTHSVHMAISYDGYTFTALNDAKPVIAGDTIADQKGIRDPHIFRGPDGAFYMSMTDLHAFGQREGFRETKWERDEEKYGWGNNRGIVLMKSWDLINWSHKNLRLPEVSKAYEDVACVWAPQTTWDAEKQKLMLYFTMHFGRELNKLYYAYVNEAYDKLESLPELLLQYPDPKSSAIDACITKIGDKYHMFYKTNDGRTGIRLALSDRANGPYELNGRWYDTSPVACEGPNLWKRIGENKWVLMYDIYGRKKHNFGFIETSDFVHFKNLGEFNEGVMKAVNFESPKHGAIIQITKEEAERLEKHWQTKK
;
A
#
# COMPACT_ATOMS: atom_id res chain seq x y z
N MET A 1 34.19 -5.87 1.37
CA MET A 1 33.41 -5.51 2.56
C MET A 1 32.23 -6.45 2.66
N LEU A 2 31.95 -7.01 3.83
CA LEU A 2 30.82 -7.88 4.12
C LEU A 2 30.02 -7.28 5.29
N VAL A 3 28.71 -7.30 5.19
CA VAL A 3 27.78 -6.86 6.24
C VAL A 3 26.91 -8.05 6.63
N THR A 4 26.76 -8.31 7.93
CA THR A 4 25.90 -9.38 8.42
C THR A 4 24.49 -8.83 8.63
N PRO A 5 23.48 -9.28 7.86
CA PRO A 5 22.11 -8.85 8.04
C PRO A 5 21.51 -9.43 9.32
N THR A 6 20.65 -8.67 9.96
CA THR A 6 19.93 -9.05 11.18
C THR A 6 18.50 -9.55 10.88
N ASP A 7 18.05 -9.39 9.66
CA ASP A 7 16.70 -9.75 9.21
C ASP A 7 16.71 -10.35 7.80
N LYS A 8 15.54 -10.76 7.31
CA LYS A 8 15.34 -11.33 5.98
C LYS A 8 14.65 -10.36 5.01
N ASN A 9 14.28 -9.18 5.48
CA ASN A 9 13.61 -8.16 4.67
C ASN A 9 14.46 -6.89 4.68
N TYR A 10 15.36 -6.77 3.71
CA TYR A 10 16.28 -5.64 3.61
C TYR A 10 16.60 -5.27 2.18
N ILE A 11 17.05 -4.04 2.04
CA ILE A 11 17.60 -3.52 0.80
C ILE A 11 19.09 -3.26 1.00
N THR A 12 19.91 -3.76 0.09
CA THR A 12 21.31 -3.38 -0.04
C THR A 12 21.58 -2.85 -1.42
N GLN A 13 22.30 -1.75 -1.52
CA GLN A 13 22.67 -1.15 -2.79
C GLN A 13 24.03 -0.47 -2.71
N VAL A 14 24.65 -0.25 -3.87
CA VAL A 14 25.93 0.42 -4.01
C VAL A 14 26.07 1.03 -5.38
N GLU A 15 26.68 2.20 -5.47
CA GLU A 15 27.20 2.75 -6.72
C GLU A 15 28.51 2.05 -7.07
N VAL A 16 28.60 1.58 -8.31
CA VAL A 16 29.77 0.85 -8.85
C VAL A 16 30.31 1.60 -10.05
N SER A 17 31.60 1.95 -9.99
CA SER A 17 32.35 2.43 -11.14
C SER A 17 33.38 1.38 -11.53
N VAL A 18 33.14 0.75 -12.67
CA VAL A 18 33.97 -0.36 -13.18
C VAL A 18 35.19 0.18 -13.92
N GLY A 19 36.39 -0.17 -13.45
CA GLY A 19 37.63 0.19 -14.11
C GLY A 19 37.96 -0.66 -15.33
N ARG A 20 39.07 -0.35 -15.99
CA ARG A 20 39.53 -1.11 -17.16
C ARG A 20 39.97 -2.51 -16.72
N ASN A 21 39.63 -3.54 -17.50
CA ASN A 21 39.95 -4.95 -17.23
C ASN A 21 39.46 -5.46 -15.85
N ASN A 22 38.29 -4.98 -15.43
CA ASN A 22 37.67 -5.33 -14.16
C ASN A 22 36.22 -5.70 -14.37
N THR A 23 35.70 -6.55 -13.49
CA THR A 23 34.28 -6.90 -13.36
C THR A 23 33.89 -6.71 -11.90
N SER A 24 32.89 -5.87 -11.63
CA SER A 24 32.57 -5.49 -10.26
C SER A 24 31.07 -5.36 -10.04
N GLY A 25 30.66 -5.53 -8.78
CA GLY A 25 29.27 -5.42 -8.45
C GLY A 25 28.94 -5.78 -7.00
N LEU A 26 27.67 -6.17 -6.79
CA LEU A 26 27.07 -6.48 -5.50
C LEU A 26 26.53 -7.91 -5.50
N LEU A 27 26.95 -8.70 -4.52
CA LEU A 27 26.44 -10.05 -4.28
C LEU A 27 25.87 -10.17 -2.88
N LEU A 28 24.98 -11.12 -2.68
CA LEU A 28 24.77 -11.80 -1.40
C LEU A 28 25.67 -13.04 -1.41
N TYR A 29 26.55 -13.13 -0.44
CA TYR A 29 27.60 -14.14 -0.36
C TYR A 29 27.46 -14.95 0.92
N TYR A 30 27.24 -16.23 0.80
CA TYR A 30 27.31 -17.20 1.88
C TYR A 30 28.68 -17.85 1.93
N SER A 31 29.12 -18.44 0.81
CA SER A 31 30.40 -19.11 0.63
C SER A 31 30.79 -19.16 -0.86
N GLU A 32 31.96 -19.67 -1.18
CA GLU A 32 32.41 -19.88 -2.56
C GLU A 32 31.46 -20.79 -3.38
N LYS A 33 30.63 -21.59 -2.71
CA LYS A 33 29.64 -22.49 -3.33
C LYS A 33 28.25 -21.89 -3.43
N ALA A 34 27.97 -20.83 -2.68
CA ALA A 34 26.63 -20.25 -2.54
C ALA A 34 26.69 -18.71 -2.48
N TYR A 35 26.31 -18.06 -3.58
CA TYR A 35 26.20 -16.60 -3.71
C TYR A 35 25.26 -16.25 -4.85
N ALA A 36 24.62 -15.10 -4.76
CA ALA A 36 23.71 -14.56 -5.78
C ALA A 36 23.89 -13.04 -5.90
N GLY A 37 23.68 -12.47 -7.06
CA GLY A 37 23.78 -11.02 -7.26
C GLY A 37 24.17 -10.64 -8.67
N VAL A 38 24.66 -9.42 -8.84
CA VAL A 38 25.01 -8.83 -10.13
C VAL A 38 26.41 -8.23 -10.13
N VAL A 39 27.13 -8.48 -11.22
CA VAL A 39 28.38 -7.80 -11.55
C VAL A 39 28.35 -7.29 -12.99
N SER A 40 29.20 -6.32 -13.32
CA SER A 40 29.37 -5.82 -14.70
C SER A 40 30.81 -5.58 -15.05
N ASP A 41 31.15 -5.78 -16.32
CA ASP A 41 32.43 -5.36 -16.95
C ASP A 41 32.30 -3.98 -17.64
N GLY A 42 31.13 -3.34 -17.48
CA GLY A 42 30.77 -2.09 -18.14
C GLY A 42 30.10 -2.27 -19.51
N LYS A 43 30.04 -3.50 -20.07
CA LYS A 43 29.39 -3.85 -21.34
C LYS A 43 28.23 -4.81 -21.13
N THR A 44 28.37 -5.70 -20.16
CA THR A 44 27.37 -6.71 -19.79
C THR A 44 27.11 -6.70 -18.30
N PHE A 45 25.90 -7.04 -17.89
CA PHE A 45 25.56 -7.47 -16.56
C PHE A 45 25.60 -8.99 -16.51
N THR A 46 26.34 -9.56 -15.56
CA THR A 46 26.28 -10.98 -15.23
C THR A 46 25.50 -11.14 -13.94
N VAL A 47 24.38 -11.84 -13.99
CA VAL A 47 23.56 -12.18 -12.84
C VAL A 47 23.88 -13.60 -12.41
N TYR A 48 24.35 -13.75 -11.18
CA TYR A 48 24.56 -15.04 -10.54
C TYR A 48 23.31 -15.43 -9.76
N LYS A 49 22.76 -16.60 -10.04
CA LYS A 49 21.70 -17.21 -9.21
C LYS A 49 22.31 -18.12 -8.12
N ASN A 50 23.45 -18.74 -8.41
CA ASN A 50 24.34 -19.47 -7.52
C ASN A 50 25.73 -19.56 -8.19
N LYS A 51 26.64 -20.36 -7.64
CA LYS A 51 27.98 -20.58 -8.21
C LYS A 51 27.94 -21.09 -9.66
N ASP A 52 27.06 -22.01 -9.95
CA ASP A 52 27.04 -22.79 -11.21
C ASP A 52 26.03 -22.20 -12.22
N GLU A 53 25.04 -21.46 -11.75
CA GLU A 53 23.98 -20.89 -12.59
C GLU A 53 24.06 -19.37 -12.68
N LYS A 54 24.29 -18.88 -13.91
CA LYS A 54 24.34 -17.45 -14.21
C LYS A 54 23.85 -17.19 -15.64
N PHE A 55 23.47 -15.94 -15.87
CA PHE A 55 23.17 -15.45 -17.23
C PHE A 55 23.69 -14.03 -17.41
N THR A 56 23.75 -13.57 -18.66
CA THR A 56 24.26 -12.24 -19.01
C THR A 56 23.21 -11.45 -19.77
N LEU A 57 23.18 -10.13 -19.52
CA LEU A 57 22.35 -9.16 -20.21
C LEU A 57 23.22 -7.97 -20.69
N PRO A 58 22.87 -7.33 -21.82
CA PRO A 58 23.56 -6.12 -22.24
C PRO A 58 23.47 -5.00 -21.18
N ASN A 59 24.60 -4.41 -20.83
CA ASN A 59 24.64 -3.23 -19.96
C ASN A 59 24.45 -1.96 -20.78
N LYS A 60 23.22 -1.42 -20.80
CA LYS A 60 22.86 -0.16 -21.47
C LYS A 60 23.12 1.07 -20.58
N ILE A 61 23.53 0.91 -19.33
CA ILE A 61 23.83 2.00 -18.39
C ILE A 61 25.26 2.48 -18.53
N GLY A 62 26.20 1.53 -18.74
CA GLY A 62 27.63 1.81 -18.88
C GLY A 62 28.45 1.42 -17.64
N LYS A 63 29.64 2.02 -17.53
CA LYS A 63 30.60 1.65 -16.48
C LYS A 63 30.21 2.11 -15.06
N CYS A 64 29.38 3.15 -14.96
CA CYS A 64 28.87 3.64 -13.69
C CYS A 64 27.40 3.29 -13.58
N PHE A 65 27.06 2.52 -12.56
CA PHE A 65 25.69 2.07 -12.30
C PHE A 65 25.47 1.86 -10.79
N ILE A 66 24.20 1.86 -10.37
CA ILE A 66 23.81 1.48 -9.03
C ILE A 66 23.28 0.06 -9.10
N ALA A 67 23.83 -0.86 -8.29
CA ALA A 67 23.31 -2.20 -8.09
C ALA A 67 22.48 -2.24 -6.81
N ARG A 68 21.29 -2.85 -6.86
CA ARG A 68 20.41 -3.07 -5.71
C ARG A 68 20.03 -4.54 -5.63
N ILE A 69 20.07 -5.07 -4.41
CA ILE A 69 19.45 -6.34 -4.06
C ILE A 69 18.42 -6.06 -2.97
N HIS A 70 17.17 -6.38 -3.26
CA HIS A 70 16.08 -6.37 -2.31
C HIS A 70 15.80 -7.83 -1.90
N ASN A 71 16.13 -8.18 -0.66
CA ASN A 71 15.79 -9.47 -0.09
C ASN A 71 14.39 -9.39 0.54
N ARG A 72 13.48 -10.22 0.06
CA ARG A 72 12.08 -10.33 0.47
C ARG A 72 11.83 -11.70 1.07
N GLY A 73 12.24 -11.92 2.33
CA GLY A 73 12.07 -13.22 2.98
C GLY A 73 12.82 -14.37 2.30
N ASN A 74 14.04 -14.13 1.80
CA ASN A 74 14.90 -15.02 0.99
C ASN A 74 14.52 -15.11 -0.51
N ASN A 75 13.56 -14.32 -0.99
CA ASN A 75 13.34 -14.11 -2.42
C ASN A 75 13.99 -12.80 -2.84
N LEU A 76 14.95 -12.86 -3.74
CA LEU A 76 15.69 -11.67 -4.18
C LEU A 76 15.06 -11.05 -5.42
N VAL A 77 15.01 -9.73 -5.41
CA VAL A 77 14.95 -8.90 -6.61
C VAL A 77 16.30 -8.23 -6.79
N ILE A 78 16.93 -8.45 -7.94
CA ILE A 78 18.20 -7.83 -8.31
C ILE A 78 17.92 -6.83 -9.41
N SER A 79 18.24 -5.58 -9.19
CA SER A 79 17.99 -4.49 -10.13
C SER A 79 19.19 -3.56 -10.23
N VAL A 80 19.24 -2.83 -11.34
CA VAL A 80 20.26 -1.81 -11.60
C VAL A 80 19.61 -0.50 -12.00
N SER A 81 20.29 0.60 -11.72
CA SER A 81 19.82 1.95 -12.06
C SER A 81 21.01 2.82 -12.48
N ARG A 82 20.70 3.89 -13.24
CA ARG A 82 21.66 4.96 -13.55
C ARG A 82 21.64 6.07 -12.48
N ASP A 83 20.46 6.38 -11.97
CA ASP A 83 20.18 7.58 -11.16
C ASP A 83 19.64 7.26 -9.74
N GLY A 84 19.32 6.00 -9.45
CA GLY A 84 18.72 5.58 -8.19
C GLY A 84 17.20 5.77 -8.14
N ILE A 85 16.58 6.30 -9.18
CA ILE A 85 15.16 6.56 -9.30
C ILE A 85 14.50 5.52 -10.20
N ASP A 86 14.99 5.39 -11.44
CA ASP A 86 14.52 4.39 -12.40
C ASP A 86 15.30 3.08 -12.24
N TRP A 87 14.60 2.01 -11.88
CA TRP A 87 15.20 0.70 -11.63
C TRP A 87 14.82 -0.30 -12.72
N MET A 88 15.82 -0.89 -13.33
CA MET A 88 15.66 -1.99 -14.28
C MET A 88 15.85 -3.32 -13.53
N PRO A 89 14.82 -4.14 -13.36
CA PRO A 89 14.97 -5.46 -12.78
C PRO A 89 15.75 -6.36 -13.75
N LEU A 90 16.74 -7.07 -13.23
CA LEU A 90 17.50 -8.10 -13.94
C LEU A 90 16.95 -9.49 -13.65
N ILE A 91 16.47 -9.70 -12.44
CA ILE A 91 15.77 -10.90 -12.01
C ILE A 91 14.83 -10.54 -10.86
N GLU A 92 13.65 -11.13 -10.88
CA GLU A 92 12.63 -11.05 -9.83
C GLU A 92 12.39 -12.45 -9.25
N ASN A 93 12.17 -12.63 -8.00
CA ASN A 93 11.86 -13.92 -7.35
C ASN A 93 12.99 -14.98 -7.43
N LEU A 94 14.24 -14.58 -7.19
CA LEU A 94 15.32 -15.54 -7.03
C LEU A 94 15.32 -16.11 -5.61
N ASP A 95 14.93 -17.38 -5.45
CA ASP A 95 14.95 -18.08 -4.16
C ASP A 95 16.38 -18.38 -3.71
N VAL A 96 16.76 -17.85 -2.55
CA VAL A 96 18.03 -18.12 -1.86
C VAL A 96 17.84 -18.80 -0.51
N SER A 97 16.66 -19.32 -0.23
CA SER A 97 16.33 -19.97 1.05
C SER A 97 17.25 -21.13 1.38
N ARG A 98 17.84 -21.78 0.37
CA ARG A 98 18.79 -22.87 0.53
C ARG A 98 20.25 -22.44 0.72
N MET A 99 20.56 -21.13 0.73
CA MET A 99 21.93 -20.62 0.97
C MET A 99 22.23 -20.50 2.47
N HIS A 100 22.27 -21.64 3.14
CA HIS A 100 22.51 -21.72 4.60
C HIS A 100 23.30 -23.00 4.96
N HIS A 101 23.67 -23.14 6.24
CA HIS A 101 24.57 -24.19 6.74
C HIS A 101 24.06 -25.63 6.51
N ASN A 102 22.76 -25.87 6.60
CA ASN A 102 22.19 -27.21 6.37
C ASN A 102 22.37 -27.69 4.92
N THR A 103 22.55 -26.77 3.96
CA THR A 103 22.76 -27.10 2.54
C THR A 103 24.25 -27.05 2.16
N HIS A 104 24.99 -26.05 2.65
CA HIS A 104 26.35 -25.76 2.17
C HIS A 104 27.42 -25.92 3.22
N LEU A 105 27.08 -26.41 4.43
CA LEU A 105 27.97 -26.48 5.59
C LEU A 105 28.53 -25.12 6.01
N GLY A 106 29.23 -25.07 7.16
CA GLY A 106 29.75 -23.83 7.74
C GLY A 106 28.66 -22.99 8.41
N PHE A 107 29.03 -22.23 9.42
CA PHE A 107 28.09 -21.36 10.17
C PHE A 107 28.24 -19.90 9.73
N TYR A 108 27.97 -19.62 8.46
CA TYR A 108 28.01 -18.29 7.90
C TYR A 108 26.61 -17.70 7.79
N ALA A 109 26.51 -16.38 7.71
CA ALA A 109 25.31 -15.68 7.30
C ALA A 109 25.39 -15.34 5.80
N LEU A 110 24.26 -15.28 5.13
CA LEU A 110 24.16 -14.71 3.77
C LEU A 110 24.34 -13.20 3.87
N ARG A 111 25.43 -12.68 3.32
CA ARG A 111 25.92 -11.30 3.57
C ARG A 111 26.06 -10.48 2.29
N PRO A 112 25.65 -9.20 2.25
CA PRO A 112 26.05 -8.29 1.19
C PRO A 112 27.56 -8.22 1.04
N ALA A 113 28.04 -8.36 -0.19
CA ALA A 113 29.45 -8.37 -0.55
C ALA A 113 29.72 -7.45 -1.74
N LEU A 114 30.68 -6.52 -1.59
CA LEU A 114 31.25 -5.77 -2.70
C LEU A 114 32.32 -6.61 -3.37
N VAL A 115 32.16 -6.84 -4.68
CA VAL A 115 33.02 -7.76 -5.42
C VAL A 115 33.73 -7.04 -6.55
N SER A 116 35.03 -7.28 -6.66
CA SER A 116 35.88 -6.79 -7.75
C SER A 116 36.77 -7.93 -8.24
N MET A 117 36.70 -8.24 -9.50
CA MET A 117 37.39 -9.35 -10.17
C MET A 117 38.19 -8.84 -11.37
N GLY A 118 39.37 -9.43 -11.62
CA GLY A 118 40.26 -9.05 -12.71
C GLY A 118 41.50 -8.29 -12.27
N ARG A 119 42.24 -7.70 -13.24
CA ARG A 119 43.50 -7.03 -12.98
C ARG A 119 43.37 -5.51 -12.75
N GLY A 120 42.16 -4.97 -12.98
CA GLY A 120 41.88 -3.56 -12.78
C GLY A 120 41.32 -3.26 -11.39
N SER A 121 40.84 -2.05 -11.22
CA SER A 121 40.20 -1.57 -9.98
C SER A 121 38.74 -1.19 -10.24
N ALA A 122 37.99 -1.10 -9.15
CA ALA A 122 36.64 -0.52 -9.16
C ALA A 122 36.49 0.45 -7.98
N VAL A 123 35.62 1.42 -8.13
CA VAL A 123 35.24 2.31 -7.06
C VAL A 123 33.81 1.95 -6.63
N PHE A 124 33.63 1.80 -5.33
CA PHE A 124 32.34 1.60 -4.70
C PHE A 124 32.04 2.81 -3.82
N SER A 125 30.88 3.42 -4.02
CA SER A 125 30.41 4.57 -3.26
C SER A 125 28.95 4.39 -2.85
N ARG A 126 28.51 5.18 -1.88
CA ARG A 126 27.13 5.21 -1.40
C ARG A 126 26.55 3.81 -1.10
N PHE A 127 27.35 2.98 -0.42
CA PHE A 127 26.84 1.69 0.05
C PHE A 127 25.73 1.90 1.08
N VAL A 128 24.59 1.28 0.84
CA VAL A 128 23.42 1.30 1.72
C VAL A 128 23.08 -0.11 2.12
N TYR A 129 22.83 -0.32 3.39
CA TYR A 129 22.10 -1.45 3.94
C TYR A 129 21.01 -0.89 4.87
N ARG A 130 19.79 -1.21 4.60
CA ARG A 130 18.62 -0.78 5.40
C ARG A 130 17.54 -1.82 5.41
N ASN A 131 16.69 -1.81 6.44
CA ASN A 131 15.47 -2.59 6.43
C ASN A 131 14.60 -2.23 5.22
N ALA A 132 13.79 -3.17 4.75
CA ALA A 132 12.85 -2.91 3.66
C ALA A 132 11.82 -1.85 4.05
N ILE A 133 11.43 -1.79 5.33
CA ILE A 133 10.60 -0.70 5.87
C ILE A 133 11.51 0.50 6.16
N PRO A 134 11.27 1.66 5.54
CA PRO A 134 11.95 2.88 5.90
C PRO A 134 11.66 3.27 7.34
N ALA A 135 12.65 3.83 8.05
CA ALA A 135 12.43 4.40 9.37
C ALA A 135 11.61 5.70 9.27
N GLU A 136 10.95 6.11 10.35
CA GLU A 136 10.16 7.37 10.40
C GLU A 136 10.98 8.58 9.92
N LYS A 137 12.27 8.65 10.28
CA LYS A 137 13.20 9.71 9.86
C LYS A 137 13.49 9.76 8.35
N ASP A 138 13.17 8.69 7.62
CA ASP A 138 13.40 8.59 6.17
C ASP A 138 12.16 9.06 5.38
N MET A 139 11.04 9.29 6.07
CA MET A 139 9.82 9.81 5.48
C MET A 139 9.99 11.28 5.13
N ALA A 140 9.54 11.68 3.94
CA ALA A 140 9.75 13.02 3.41
C ALA A 140 8.54 13.60 2.67
N ALA A 141 7.51 12.79 2.42
CA ALA A 141 6.31 13.21 1.73
C ALA A 141 5.11 12.33 2.12
N TYR A 142 3.94 12.74 1.68
CA TYR A 142 2.69 12.02 1.85
C TYR A 142 2.12 11.66 0.49
N LEU A 143 1.61 10.46 0.37
CA LEU A 143 0.86 9.99 -0.79
C LEU A 143 -0.61 9.82 -0.37
N MET A 144 -1.49 10.52 -1.04
CA MET A 144 -2.93 10.35 -0.95
C MET A 144 -3.43 9.52 -2.13
N VAL A 145 -4.25 8.51 -1.85
CA VAL A 145 -5.08 7.82 -2.83
C VAL A 145 -6.54 8.21 -2.62
N SER A 146 -7.31 8.35 -3.67
CA SER A 146 -8.75 8.63 -3.62
C SER A 146 -9.42 8.12 -4.88
N HIS A 147 -10.74 8.01 -4.89
CA HIS A 147 -11.48 7.88 -6.14
C HIS A 147 -12.21 9.18 -6.49
N TYR A 148 -12.71 9.24 -7.70
CA TYR A 148 -13.49 10.35 -8.21
C TYR A 148 -14.72 9.78 -8.94
N ASP A 149 -15.92 10.19 -8.55
CA ASP A 149 -17.18 9.61 -9.05
C ASP A 149 -17.29 9.57 -10.58
N PRO A 150 -16.87 10.60 -11.33
CA PRO A 150 -16.94 10.55 -12.79
C PRO A 150 -16.05 9.49 -13.45
N THR A 151 -14.98 9.03 -12.77
CA THR A 151 -14.03 8.06 -13.35
C THR A 151 -14.07 6.68 -12.71
N HIS A 152 -14.56 6.57 -11.47
CA HIS A 152 -14.49 5.32 -10.67
C HIS A 152 -13.13 4.63 -10.76
N SER A 153 -12.06 5.42 -10.63
CA SER A 153 -10.67 5.02 -10.81
C SER A 153 -9.80 5.53 -9.68
N VAL A 154 -8.58 5.00 -9.54
CA VAL A 154 -7.62 5.48 -8.54
C VAL A 154 -6.98 6.77 -9.01
N HIS A 155 -7.04 7.79 -8.17
CA HIS A 155 -6.30 9.04 -8.29
C HIS A 155 -5.26 9.11 -7.17
N MET A 156 -4.13 9.75 -7.46
CA MET A 156 -3.06 9.94 -6.49
C MET A 156 -2.65 11.41 -6.42
N ALA A 157 -2.32 11.87 -5.21
CA ALA A 157 -1.75 13.20 -4.99
C ALA A 157 -0.59 13.13 -3.99
N ILE A 158 0.43 13.98 -4.16
CA ILE A 158 1.60 14.08 -3.29
C ILE A 158 1.58 15.39 -2.53
N SER A 159 2.06 15.35 -1.29
CA SER A 159 2.33 16.51 -0.45
C SER A 159 3.66 16.37 0.25
N TYR A 160 4.49 17.43 0.26
CA TYR A 160 5.75 17.47 1.01
C TYR A 160 5.59 18.12 2.39
N ASP A 161 4.54 18.88 2.59
CA ASP A 161 4.26 19.62 3.84
C ASP A 161 3.11 19.02 4.67
N GLY A 162 2.38 18.04 4.09
CA GLY A 162 1.18 17.45 4.68
C GLY A 162 -0.03 18.39 4.71
N TYR A 163 0.04 19.53 4.01
CA TYR A 163 -1.04 20.50 3.89
C TYR A 163 -1.46 20.72 2.44
N THR A 164 -0.51 20.79 1.52
CA THR A 164 -0.73 21.07 0.11
C THR A 164 -0.56 19.80 -0.71
N PHE A 165 -1.64 19.28 -1.25
CA PHE A 165 -1.66 18.07 -2.07
C PHE A 165 -1.79 18.42 -3.54
N THR A 166 -0.88 17.91 -4.36
CA THR A 166 -0.86 18.09 -5.82
C THR A 166 -1.15 16.77 -6.50
N ALA A 167 -2.19 16.70 -7.32
CA ALA A 167 -2.53 15.48 -8.03
C ALA A 167 -1.47 15.12 -9.07
N LEU A 168 -1.16 13.83 -9.15
CA LEU A 168 -0.34 13.24 -10.19
C LEU A 168 -1.11 13.09 -11.50
N ASN A 169 -0.41 12.84 -12.61
CA ASN A 169 -0.99 12.57 -13.94
C ASN A 169 -1.98 13.66 -14.41
N ASP A 170 -1.72 14.93 -14.09
CA ASP A 170 -2.62 16.06 -14.40
C ASP A 170 -4.07 15.81 -13.90
N ALA A 171 -4.21 15.25 -12.70
CA ALA A 171 -5.48 14.86 -12.07
C ALA A 171 -6.27 13.76 -12.82
N LYS A 172 -5.69 13.13 -13.82
CA LYS A 172 -6.27 11.94 -14.47
C LYS A 172 -6.05 10.69 -13.63
N PRO A 173 -6.82 9.61 -13.85
CA PRO A 173 -6.58 8.35 -13.18
C PRO A 173 -5.14 7.84 -13.32
N VAL A 174 -4.57 7.37 -12.23
CA VAL A 174 -3.28 6.66 -12.24
C VAL A 174 -3.46 5.16 -12.45
N ILE A 175 -4.61 4.62 -12.04
CA ILE A 175 -5.03 3.25 -12.31
C ILE A 175 -6.50 3.31 -12.74
N ALA A 176 -6.79 2.88 -13.97
CA ALA A 176 -8.14 2.90 -14.51
C ALA A 176 -8.98 1.77 -13.89
N GLY A 177 -10.12 2.11 -13.29
CA GLY A 177 -10.98 1.17 -12.60
C GLY A 177 -11.59 0.09 -13.49
N ASP A 178 -11.88 0.42 -14.76
CA ASP A 178 -12.42 -0.50 -15.76
C ASP A 178 -11.44 -1.61 -16.19
N THR A 179 -10.15 -1.42 -15.93
CA THR A 179 -9.09 -2.40 -16.25
C THR A 179 -8.84 -3.40 -15.13
N ILE A 180 -9.22 -3.08 -13.89
CA ILE A 180 -8.90 -3.89 -12.71
C ILE A 180 -10.11 -4.43 -11.97
N ALA A 181 -11.30 -3.85 -12.16
CA ALA A 181 -12.53 -4.21 -11.46
C ALA A 181 -13.52 -4.98 -12.35
N ASP A 182 -14.24 -5.95 -11.76
CA ASP A 182 -15.24 -6.72 -12.47
C ASP A 182 -16.46 -5.85 -12.84
N GLN A 183 -16.85 -4.93 -11.94
CA GLN A 183 -17.91 -3.96 -12.20
C GLN A 183 -17.46 -2.76 -13.05
N LYS A 184 -16.22 -2.78 -13.58
CA LYS A 184 -15.66 -1.73 -14.42
C LYS A 184 -15.48 -0.38 -13.72
N GLY A 185 -15.22 -0.41 -12.42
CA GLY A 185 -14.92 0.74 -11.61
C GLY A 185 -14.62 0.37 -10.18
N ILE A 186 -13.88 1.24 -9.50
CA ILE A 186 -13.53 1.07 -8.09
C ILE A 186 -14.03 2.24 -7.26
N ARG A 187 -14.23 1.99 -5.98
CA ARG A 187 -14.46 3.00 -4.94
C ARG A 187 -13.58 2.75 -3.73
N ASP A 188 -13.50 3.73 -2.84
CA ASP A 188 -12.95 3.64 -1.49
C ASP A 188 -11.51 3.08 -1.44
N PRO A 189 -10.55 3.61 -2.25
CA PRO A 189 -9.21 3.09 -2.24
C PRO A 189 -8.53 3.36 -0.89
N HIS A 190 -7.97 2.31 -0.30
CA HIS A 190 -7.12 2.37 0.88
C HIS A 190 -5.73 1.87 0.54
N ILE A 191 -4.69 2.56 1.00
CA ILE A 191 -3.30 2.17 0.82
C ILE A 191 -2.62 1.95 2.18
N PHE A 192 -1.82 0.89 2.27
CA PHE A 192 -1.09 0.50 3.48
C PHE A 192 0.33 0.06 3.13
N ARG A 193 1.33 0.48 3.91
CA ARG A 193 2.69 -0.05 3.81
C ARG A 193 2.84 -1.22 4.78
N GLY A 194 3.09 -2.41 4.25
CA GLY A 194 3.25 -3.62 5.05
C GLY A 194 4.61 -3.75 5.74
N PRO A 195 4.73 -4.72 6.66
CA PRO A 195 5.96 -4.99 7.38
C PRO A 195 7.07 -5.60 6.49
N ASP A 196 6.75 -6.02 5.27
CA ASP A 196 7.70 -6.43 4.24
C ASP A 196 8.23 -5.27 3.40
N GLY A 197 7.68 -4.05 3.60
CA GLY A 197 8.00 -2.85 2.84
C GLY A 197 7.22 -2.71 1.54
N ALA A 198 6.36 -3.67 1.19
CA ALA A 198 5.45 -3.54 0.06
C ALA A 198 4.27 -2.62 0.38
N PHE A 199 3.63 -2.13 -0.67
CA PHE A 199 2.40 -1.37 -0.59
C PHE A 199 1.22 -2.27 -0.95
N TYR A 200 0.19 -2.20 -0.17
CA TYR A 200 -1.05 -2.95 -0.31
C TYR A 200 -2.19 -1.96 -0.52
N MET A 201 -2.96 -2.14 -1.57
CA MET A 201 -4.14 -1.32 -1.85
C MET A 201 -5.37 -2.22 -1.94
N SER A 202 -6.43 -1.82 -1.26
CA SER A 202 -7.73 -2.50 -1.30
C SER A 202 -8.81 -1.51 -1.70
N MET A 203 -9.79 -1.96 -2.48
CA MET A 203 -10.83 -1.12 -3.06
C MET A 203 -12.13 -1.90 -3.19
N THR A 204 -13.24 -1.20 -3.08
CA THR A 204 -14.56 -1.73 -3.44
C THR A 204 -14.65 -1.95 -4.95
N ASP A 205 -14.98 -3.15 -5.40
CA ASP A 205 -15.30 -3.42 -6.80
C ASP A 205 -16.73 -2.94 -7.08
N LEU A 206 -16.88 -1.70 -7.50
CA LEU A 206 -18.19 -1.07 -7.76
C LEU A 206 -18.04 0.15 -8.68
N HIS A 207 -18.78 0.12 -9.80
CA HIS A 207 -19.05 1.30 -10.61
C HIS A 207 -20.53 1.65 -10.49
N ALA A 208 -20.87 2.57 -9.58
CA ALA A 208 -22.26 2.93 -9.28
C ALA A 208 -23.05 3.45 -10.49
N PHE A 209 -22.38 3.99 -11.49
CA PHE A 209 -22.97 4.55 -12.72
C PHE A 209 -22.62 3.75 -13.98
N GLY A 210 -22.03 2.55 -13.84
CA GLY A 210 -21.42 1.81 -14.94
C GLY A 210 -22.39 1.49 -16.08
N GLN A 211 -23.66 1.17 -15.79
CA GLN A 211 -24.66 0.95 -16.83
C GLN A 211 -24.98 2.26 -17.59
N ARG A 212 -25.25 3.33 -16.85
CA ARG A 212 -25.61 4.65 -17.43
C ARG A 212 -24.48 5.18 -18.34
N GLU A 213 -23.25 4.88 -18.00
CA GLU A 213 -22.06 5.37 -18.69
C GLU A 213 -21.52 4.39 -19.74
N GLY A 214 -22.23 3.26 -19.95
CA GLY A 214 -21.90 2.30 -21.00
C GLY A 214 -20.74 1.35 -20.71
N PHE A 215 -20.26 1.26 -19.47
CA PHE A 215 -19.22 0.32 -19.07
C PHE A 215 -19.71 -1.10 -18.91
N ARG A 216 -21.02 -1.30 -18.63
CA ARG A 216 -21.69 -2.59 -18.50
C ARG A 216 -23.16 -2.50 -18.83
N GLU A 217 -23.80 -3.64 -19.16
CA GLU A 217 -25.22 -3.71 -19.51
C GLU A 217 -26.16 -3.63 -18.31
N THR A 218 -25.76 -4.15 -17.16
CA THR A 218 -26.55 -4.18 -15.93
C THR A 218 -26.32 -2.96 -15.06
N LYS A 219 -27.35 -2.48 -14.37
CA LYS A 219 -27.25 -1.34 -13.44
C LYS A 219 -26.32 -1.66 -12.27
N TRP A 220 -26.61 -2.77 -11.60
CA TRP A 220 -25.82 -3.33 -10.52
C TRP A 220 -25.44 -4.77 -10.85
N GLU A 221 -24.58 -5.38 -10.07
CA GLU A 221 -24.25 -6.79 -10.25
C GLU A 221 -25.48 -7.69 -10.05
N ARG A 222 -26.43 -7.28 -9.14
CA ARG A 222 -27.68 -7.99 -8.85
C ARG A 222 -28.82 -6.99 -8.58
N ASP A 223 -30.04 -7.56 -8.41
CA ASP A 223 -31.26 -6.81 -8.15
C ASP A 223 -31.15 -5.89 -6.93
N GLU A 224 -31.31 -4.58 -7.14
CA GLU A 224 -31.23 -3.55 -6.12
C GLU A 224 -32.40 -3.63 -5.10
N GLU A 225 -33.56 -4.11 -5.48
CA GLU A 225 -34.70 -4.28 -4.57
C GLU A 225 -34.38 -5.32 -3.50
N LYS A 226 -33.69 -6.41 -3.90
CA LYS A 226 -33.30 -7.48 -2.98
C LYS A 226 -32.02 -7.11 -2.16
N TYR A 227 -31.02 -6.53 -2.77
CA TYR A 227 -29.70 -6.40 -2.19
C TYR A 227 -29.31 -4.96 -1.80
N GLY A 228 -30.10 -3.97 -2.17
CA GLY A 228 -29.85 -2.56 -1.87
C GLY A 228 -28.99 -1.85 -2.91
N TRP A 229 -28.91 -0.55 -2.77
CA TRP A 229 -28.08 0.32 -3.58
C TRP A 229 -26.58 -0.03 -3.44
N GLY A 230 -25.86 0.05 -4.56
CA GLY A 230 -24.42 -0.18 -4.55
C GLY A 230 -24.03 -1.62 -4.22
N ASN A 231 -24.96 -2.57 -4.40
CA ASN A 231 -24.66 -3.97 -4.11
C ASN A 231 -23.49 -4.47 -4.95
N ASN A 232 -22.62 -5.24 -4.32
CA ASN A 232 -21.46 -5.86 -4.94
C ASN A 232 -21.10 -7.13 -4.19
N ARG A 233 -20.21 -7.97 -4.77
CA ARG A 233 -19.79 -9.22 -4.13
C ARG A 233 -18.30 -9.32 -3.95
N GLY A 234 -17.54 -8.28 -4.34
CA GLY A 234 -16.11 -8.38 -4.41
C GLY A 234 -15.39 -7.09 -4.09
N ILE A 235 -14.10 -7.26 -3.94
CA ILE A 235 -13.11 -6.21 -3.72
C ILE A 235 -11.93 -6.43 -4.65
N VAL A 236 -11.21 -5.35 -4.96
CA VAL A 236 -9.95 -5.40 -5.69
C VAL A 236 -8.80 -5.29 -4.70
N LEU A 237 -7.91 -6.26 -4.73
CA LEU A 237 -6.67 -6.28 -3.95
C LEU A 237 -5.49 -6.02 -4.87
N MET A 238 -4.57 -5.14 -4.47
CA MET A 238 -3.37 -4.82 -5.25
C MET A 238 -2.13 -4.78 -4.36
N LYS A 239 -1.01 -5.26 -4.90
CA LYS A 239 0.29 -5.20 -4.24
C LYS A 239 1.33 -4.57 -5.15
N SER A 240 2.16 -3.69 -4.59
CA SER A 240 3.27 -3.04 -5.29
C SER A 240 4.50 -2.94 -4.37
N TRP A 241 5.68 -2.92 -4.99
CA TRP A 241 6.94 -2.68 -4.31
C TRP A 241 7.51 -1.27 -4.60
N ASP A 242 6.90 -0.55 -5.53
CA ASP A 242 7.42 0.71 -6.05
C ASP A 242 6.36 1.80 -6.28
N LEU A 243 5.08 1.52 -5.98
CA LEU A 243 3.92 2.39 -6.19
C LEU A 243 3.55 2.64 -7.67
N ILE A 244 4.26 2.01 -8.61
CA ILE A 244 4.06 2.16 -10.06
C ILE A 244 3.55 0.86 -10.66
N ASN A 245 4.25 -0.23 -10.38
CA ASN A 245 3.92 -1.55 -10.89
C ASN A 245 3.08 -2.30 -9.86
N TRP A 246 1.86 -2.64 -10.22
CA TRP A 246 0.89 -3.28 -9.35
C TRP A 246 0.47 -4.63 -9.89
N SER A 247 0.56 -5.67 -9.07
CA SER A 247 -0.25 -6.87 -9.27
C SER A 247 -1.66 -6.62 -8.73
N HIS A 248 -2.69 -7.26 -9.31
CA HIS A 248 -4.06 -7.16 -8.79
C HIS A 248 -4.77 -8.49 -8.79
N LYS A 249 -5.76 -8.61 -7.93
CA LYS A 249 -6.67 -9.74 -7.83
C LYS A 249 -8.06 -9.26 -7.44
N ASN A 250 -9.08 -9.69 -8.19
CA ASN A 250 -10.46 -9.54 -7.78
C ASN A 250 -10.83 -10.69 -6.87
N LEU A 251 -11.24 -10.37 -5.65
CA LEU A 251 -11.68 -11.32 -4.64
C LEU A 251 -13.21 -11.26 -4.53
N ARG A 252 -13.88 -12.32 -4.95
CA ARG A 252 -15.35 -12.46 -4.83
C ARG A 252 -15.68 -13.35 -3.63
N LEU A 253 -16.43 -12.86 -2.66
CA LEU A 253 -16.77 -13.61 -1.44
C LEU A 253 -17.55 -14.92 -1.72
N PRO A 254 -18.48 -15.00 -2.67
CA PRO A 254 -19.12 -16.28 -3.03
C PRO A 254 -18.15 -17.36 -3.50
N GLU A 255 -17.02 -16.98 -4.08
CA GLU A 255 -15.96 -17.93 -4.49
C GLU A 255 -15.13 -18.44 -3.29
N VAL A 256 -15.10 -17.66 -2.20
CA VAL A 256 -14.41 -18.05 -0.95
C VAL A 256 -15.22 -19.10 -0.20
N SER A 257 -16.56 -18.92 -0.12
CA SER A 257 -17.46 -19.89 0.51
C SER A 257 -18.90 -19.67 0.06
N LYS A 258 -19.67 -20.75 -0.09
CA LYS A 258 -21.10 -20.70 -0.35
C LYS A 258 -21.91 -19.95 0.73
N ALA A 259 -21.38 -19.82 1.94
CA ALA A 259 -22.01 -19.02 2.99
C ALA A 259 -22.15 -17.53 2.61
N TYR A 260 -21.38 -17.05 1.64
CA TYR A 260 -21.41 -15.67 1.15
C TYR A 260 -22.14 -15.50 -0.19
N GLU A 261 -22.89 -16.52 -0.66
CA GLU A 261 -23.65 -16.44 -1.93
C GLU A 261 -24.63 -15.27 -1.95
N ASP A 262 -25.31 -15.02 -0.83
CA ASP A 262 -26.29 -13.93 -0.66
C ASP A 262 -25.70 -12.63 -0.06
N VAL A 263 -24.36 -12.49 -0.03
CA VAL A 263 -23.75 -11.22 0.40
C VAL A 263 -24.28 -10.08 -0.46
N ALA A 264 -24.72 -9.01 0.18
CA ALA A 264 -25.31 -7.87 -0.52
C ALA A 264 -24.29 -6.79 -0.84
N CYS A 265 -23.37 -6.53 0.07
CA CYS A 265 -22.25 -5.60 -0.19
C CYS A 265 -20.96 -6.09 0.45
N VAL A 266 -19.84 -5.64 -0.14
CA VAL A 266 -18.49 -5.73 0.42
C VAL A 266 -17.83 -4.40 0.12
N TRP A 267 -17.89 -3.44 1.08
CA TRP A 267 -17.50 -2.06 0.85
C TRP A 267 -16.30 -1.63 1.68
N ALA A 268 -15.61 -0.60 1.17
CA ALA A 268 -14.55 0.12 1.83
C ALA A 268 -13.52 -0.80 2.54
N PRO A 269 -12.92 -1.77 1.80
CA PRO A 269 -11.93 -2.66 2.38
C PRO A 269 -10.68 -1.88 2.74
N GLN A 270 -10.16 -2.09 3.95
CA GLN A 270 -8.91 -1.52 4.41
C GLN A 270 -8.02 -2.62 5.00
N THR A 271 -6.72 -2.34 5.10
CA THR A 271 -5.73 -3.31 5.59
C THR A 271 -4.94 -2.72 6.75
N THR A 272 -4.69 -3.54 7.76
CA THR A 272 -3.76 -3.26 8.84
C THR A 272 -2.89 -4.48 9.15
N TRP A 273 -1.82 -4.27 9.91
CA TRP A 273 -0.98 -5.35 10.41
C TRP A 273 -1.44 -5.81 11.77
N ASP A 274 -1.83 -7.06 11.89
CA ASP A 274 -2.05 -7.71 13.18
C ASP A 274 -0.70 -8.19 13.74
N ALA A 275 -0.16 -7.45 14.68
CA ALA A 275 1.14 -7.74 15.26
C ALA A 275 1.13 -9.00 16.16
N GLU A 276 -0.01 -9.39 16.72
CA GLU A 276 -0.15 -10.61 17.51
C GLU A 276 -0.13 -11.85 16.61
N LYS A 277 -0.90 -11.81 15.53
CA LYS A 277 -0.99 -12.93 14.57
C LYS A 277 0.14 -12.92 13.54
N GLN A 278 0.91 -11.83 13.43
CA GLN A 278 1.92 -11.62 12.39
C GLN A 278 1.33 -11.80 10.97
N LYS A 279 0.16 -11.20 10.74
CA LYS A 279 -0.61 -11.32 9.48
C LYS A 279 -1.20 -9.98 9.04
N LEU A 280 -1.40 -9.85 7.73
CA LEU A 280 -2.21 -8.80 7.16
C LEU A 280 -3.68 -9.08 7.45
N MET A 281 -4.34 -8.17 8.13
CA MET A 281 -5.77 -8.21 8.42
C MET A 281 -6.49 -7.25 7.46
N LEU A 282 -7.33 -7.81 6.60
CA LEU A 282 -8.25 -7.09 5.74
C LEU A 282 -9.58 -6.97 6.46
N TYR A 283 -10.15 -5.77 6.54
CA TYR A 283 -11.45 -5.53 7.15
C TYR A 283 -12.31 -4.66 6.23
N PHE A 284 -13.62 -4.86 6.28
CA PHE A 284 -14.56 -4.27 5.34
C PHE A 284 -15.97 -4.25 5.90
N THR A 285 -16.82 -3.44 5.29
CA THR A 285 -18.27 -3.42 5.54
C THR A 285 -18.95 -4.53 4.77
N MET A 286 -19.86 -5.27 5.42
CA MET A 286 -20.64 -6.31 4.76
C MET A 286 -22.02 -6.44 5.40
N HIS A 287 -23.03 -6.81 4.59
CA HIS A 287 -24.34 -7.28 5.04
C HIS A 287 -24.94 -8.31 4.07
N PHE A 288 -25.99 -8.98 4.49
CA PHE A 288 -26.74 -9.94 3.68
C PHE A 288 -28.15 -9.41 3.44
N GLY A 289 -28.67 -9.64 2.23
CA GLY A 289 -29.99 -9.17 1.85
C GLY A 289 -30.19 -7.68 2.15
N ARG A 290 -31.13 -7.36 3.04
CA ARG A 290 -31.46 -5.98 3.51
C ARG A 290 -31.09 -5.74 4.99
N GLU A 291 -30.20 -6.55 5.54
CA GLU A 291 -29.71 -6.34 6.91
C GLU A 291 -28.94 -5.01 7.04
N LEU A 292 -28.73 -4.60 8.29
CA LEU A 292 -27.83 -3.47 8.60
C LEU A 292 -26.38 -3.83 8.32
N ASN A 293 -25.63 -2.85 7.87
CA ASN A 293 -24.20 -2.99 7.66
C ASN A 293 -23.45 -3.26 8.97
N LYS A 294 -22.50 -4.18 8.91
CA LYS A 294 -21.59 -4.57 9.99
C LYS A 294 -20.16 -4.56 9.47
N LEU A 295 -19.19 -4.46 10.36
CA LEU A 295 -17.78 -4.60 10.02
C LEU A 295 -17.35 -6.05 10.19
N TYR A 296 -16.61 -6.56 9.22
CA TYR A 296 -16.02 -7.89 9.21
C TYR A 296 -14.52 -7.80 8.95
N TYR A 297 -13.77 -8.84 9.31
CA TYR A 297 -12.36 -8.97 9.00
C TYR A 297 -12.01 -10.38 8.54
N ALA A 298 -10.93 -10.51 7.80
CA ALA A 298 -10.30 -11.77 7.45
C ALA A 298 -8.78 -11.58 7.33
N TYR A 299 -8.01 -12.65 7.48
CA TYR A 299 -6.59 -12.60 7.19
C TYR A 299 -6.35 -12.89 5.71
N VAL A 300 -5.37 -12.20 5.13
CA VAL A 300 -4.99 -12.32 3.72
C VAL A 300 -3.53 -12.75 3.62
N ASN A 301 -3.19 -13.54 2.61
CA ASN A 301 -1.86 -14.06 2.39
C ASN A 301 -0.84 -12.98 1.98
N GLU A 302 0.45 -13.29 2.06
CA GLU A 302 1.54 -12.36 1.70
C GLU A 302 1.53 -11.93 0.23
N ALA A 303 1.02 -12.77 -0.69
CA ALA A 303 0.84 -12.39 -2.10
C ALA A 303 -0.29 -11.38 -2.31
N TYR A 304 -1.15 -11.20 -1.31
CA TYR A 304 -2.32 -10.32 -1.32
C TYR A 304 -3.32 -10.66 -2.42
N ASP A 305 -3.57 -11.94 -2.62
CA ASP A 305 -4.41 -12.45 -3.70
C ASP A 305 -5.51 -13.43 -3.25
N LYS A 306 -5.51 -13.84 -1.96
CA LYS A 306 -6.54 -14.71 -1.37
C LYS A 306 -6.67 -14.54 0.13
N LEU A 307 -7.86 -14.85 0.66
CA LEU A 307 -8.08 -14.95 2.10
C LEU A 307 -7.46 -16.25 2.65
N GLU A 308 -6.85 -16.16 3.82
CA GLU A 308 -6.37 -17.30 4.62
C GLU A 308 -7.36 -17.72 5.71
N SER A 309 -8.33 -16.86 6.02
CA SER A 309 -9.46 -17.17 6.91
C SER A 309 -10.77 -16.77 6.27
N LEU A 310 -11.88 -17.33 6.74
CA LEU A 310 -13.20 -16.82 6.40
C LEU A 310 -13.42 -15.46 7.09
N PRO A 311 -14.25 -14.57 6.52
CA PRO A 311 -14.69 -13.36 7.20
C PRO A 311 -15.38 -13.63 8.54
N GLU A 312 -14.90 -12.94 9.58
CA GLU A 312 -15.46 -12.97 10.92
C GLU A 312 -15.99 -11.59 11.30
N LEU A 313 -16.99 -11.54 12.19
CA LEU A 313 -17.55 -10.28 12.67
C LEU A 313 -16.53 -9.50 13.49
N LEU A 314 -16.23 -8.27 13.05
CA LEU A 314 -15.35 -7.34 13.76
C LEU A 314 -16.14 -6.41 14.69
N LEU A 315 -17.22 -5.82 14.16
CA LEU A 315 -18.09 -4.93 14.92
C LEU A 315 -19.50 -4.96 14.36
N GLN A 316 -20.48 -5.20 15.24
CA GLN A 316 -21.88 -4.88 15.04
C GLN A 316 -22.23 -3.72 15.95
N TYR A 317 -22.85 -2.67 15.42
CA TYR A 317 -23.28 -1.54 16.24
C TYR A 317 -24.37 -1.98 17.23
N PRO A 318 -24.33 -1.54 18.49
CA PRO A 318 -25.27 -2.02 19.52
C PRO A 318 -26.73 -1.64 19.27
N ASP A 319 -26.97 -0.43 18.71
CA ASP A 319 -28.34 -0.02 18.34
C ASP A 319 -28.79 -0.80 17.09
N PRO A 320 -29.93 -1.54 17.17
CA PRO A 320 -30.42 -2.37 16.07
C PRO A 320 -30.96 -1.57 14.87
N LYS A 321 -30.95 -0.24 14.94
CA LYS A 321 -31.36 0.67 13.84
C LYS A 321 -30.17 1.36 13.17
N SER A 322 -28.98 1.19 13.70
CA SER A 322 -27.80 1.90 13.27
C SER A 322 -26.73 0.95 12.70
N SER A 323 -26.03 1.40 11.68
CA SER A 323 -24.93 0.71 11.03
C SER A 323 -23.57 1.19 11.52
N ALA A 324 -22.55 0.33 11.40
CA ALA A 324 -21.16 0.70 11.42
C ALA A 324 -20.53 0.35 10.08
N ILE A 325 -19.89 1.33 9.41
CA ILE A 325 -19.23 1.15 8.13
C ILE A 325 -17.92 1.94 8.06
N ASP A 326 -17.13 1.71 7.02
CA ASP A 326 -15.95 2.50 6.66
C ASP A 326 -14.96 2.64 7.81
N ALA A 327 -14.55 1.53 8.40
CA ALA A 327 -13.59 1.57 9.49
C ALA A 327 -12.17 1.93 8.99
N CYS A 328 -11.43 2.70 9.80
CA CYS A 328 -9.99 2.93 9.66
C CYS A 328 -9.30 2.53 10.98
N ILE A 329 -8.51 1.47 10.94
CA ILE A 329 -7.83 0.92 12.12
C ILE A 329 -6.35 1.30 12.08
N THR A 330 -5.88 1.99 13.13
CA THR A 330 -4.47 2.39 13.27
C THR A 330 -3.96 2.02 14.66
N LYS A 331 -2.81 1.36 14.73
CA LYS A 331 -2.15 1.07 16.02
C LYS A 331 -1.39 2.31 16.50
N ILE A 332 -1.69 2.77 17.72
CA ILE A 332 -1.06 3.93 18.35
C ILE A 332 -0.66 3.53 19.77
N GLY A 333 0.64 3.48 20.04
CA GLY A 333 1.14 2.89 21.26
C GLY A 333 0.69 1.42 21.37
N ASP A 334 0.06 1.08 22.49
CA ASP A 334 -0.42 -0.28 22.76
C ASP A 334 -1.88 -0.52 22.34
N LYS A 335 -2.57 0.51 21.82
CA LYS A 335 -3.99 0.43 21.47
C LYS A 335 -4.20 0.51 19.95
N TYR A 336 -5.23 -0.18 19.47
CA TYR A 336 -5.79 -0.01 18.14
C TYR A 336 -6.95 0.99 18.21
N HIS A 337 -6.85 2.05 17.41
CA HIS A 337 -7.86 3.10 17.24
C HIS A 337 -8.64 2.81 15.97
N MET A 338 -9.92 2.54 16.07
CA MET A 338 -10.82 2.32 14.95
C MET A 338 -11.76 3.51 14.82
N PHE A 339 -11.49 4.41 13.88
CA PHE A 339 -12.46 5.40 13.45
C PHE A 339 -13.42 4.75 12.46
N TYR A 340 -14.71 5.02 12.60
CA TYR A 340 -15.74 4.43 11.75
C TYR A 340 -16.93 5.38 11.59
N LYS A 341 -17.68 5.23 10.49
CA LYS A 341 -18.93 5.96 10.30
C LYS A 341 -20.09 5.20 10.91
N THR A 342 -21.00 5.95 11.54
CA THR A 342 -22.30 5.45 12.01
C THR A 342 -23.40 6.47 11.73
N ASN A 343 -24.66 6.02 11.79
CA ASN A 343 -25.86 6.85 11.65
C ASN A 343 -26.70 6.92 12.95
N ASP A 344 -26.08 6.62 14.09
CA ASP A 344 -26.71 6.71 15.41
C ASP A 344 -26.92 8.17 15.86
N GLY A 345 -28.16 8.65 15.74
CA GLY A 345 -28.54 10.04 16.04
C GLY A 345 -28.18 11.05 14.95
N ARG A 346 -26.99 10.94 14.33
CA ARG A 346 -26.58 11.65 13.11
C ARG A 346 -25.61 10.79 12.31
N THR A 347 -25.33 11.17 11.07
CA THR A 347 -24.32 10.52 10.26
C THR A 347 -22.98 11.20 10.42
N GLY A 348 -21.96 10.47 10.88
CA GLY A 348 -20.63 11.01 11.12
C GLY A 348 -19.66 9.98 11.67
N ILE A 349 -18.50 10.46 12.15
CA ILE A 349 -17.37 9.65 12.57
C ILE A 349 -17.31 9.49 14.09
N ARG A 350 -17.18 8.24 14.52
CA ARG A 350 -16.90 7.87 15.92
C ARG A 350 -15.59 7.08 16.03
N LEU A 351 -15.15 6.85 17.28
CA LEU A 351 -13.95 6.08 17.62
C LEU A 351 -14.33 4.88 18.49
N ALA A 352 -13.66 3.77 18.25
CA ALA A 352 -13.63 2.63 19.16
C ALA A 352 -12.17 2.21 19.41
N LEU A 353 -11.88 1.65 20.58
CA LEU A 353 -10.55 1.28 21.04
C LEU A 353 -10.47 -0.21 21.36
N SER A 354 -9.33 -0.82 21.08
CA SER A 354 -9.05 -2.22 21.42
C SER A 354 -7.56 -2.45 21.71
N ASP A 355 -7.26 -3.49 22.49
CA ASP A 355 -5.89 -3.99 22.69
C ASP A 355 -5.43 -4.86 21.51
N ARG A 356 -6.34 -5.34 20.65
CA ARG A 356 -6.05 -6.23 19.53
C ARG A 356 -6.62 -5.70 18.23
N ALA A 357 -5.96 -6.00 17.11
CA ALA A 357 -6.40 -5.57 15.80
C ALA A 357 -7.83 -6.06 15.46
N ASN A 358 -8.14 -7.28 15.83
CA ASN A 358 -9.43 -7.93 15.60
C ASN A 358 -10.45 -7.78 16.75
N GLY A 359 -10.20 -6.85 17.66
CA GLY A 359 -11.15 -6.55 18.76
C GLY A 359 -11.07 -7.50 19.98
N PRO A 360 -12.06 -7.46 20.89
CA PRO A 360 -13.25 -6.59 20.83
C PRO A 360 -12.93 -5.10 20.95
N TYR A 361 -13.76 -4.27 20.34
CA TYR A 361 -13.64 -2.82 20.36
C TYR A 361 -14.62 -2.18 21.33
N GLU A 362 -14.11 -1.30 22.21
CA GLU A 362 -14.91 -0.47 23.11
C GLU A 362 -15.31 0.82 22.40
N LEU A 363 -16.62 1.06 22.29
CA LEU A 363 -17.17 2.19 21.56
C LEU A 363 -17.07 3.48 22.41
N ASN A 364 -16.58 4.55 21.77
CA ASN A 364 -16.62 5.90 22.32
C ASN A 364 -17.80 6.65 21.69
N GLY A 365 -18.70 7.15 22.53
CA GLY A 365 -19.92 7.86 22.10
C GLY A 365 -19.70 9.26 21.53
N ARG A 366 -18.47 9.78 21.51
CA ARG A 366 -18.12 11.11 21.00
C ARG A 366 -18.07 11.12 19.46
N TRP A 367 -18.48 12.26 18.88
CA TRP A 367 -18.28 12.57 17.46
C TRP A 367 -16.93 13.21 17.23
N TYR A 368 -16.25 12.79 16.17
CA TYR A 368 -14.89 13.22 15.84
C TYR A 368 -14.80 14.05 14.54
N ASP A 369 -15.88 14.14 13.76
CA ASP A 369 -15.96 15.05 12.64
C ASP A 369 -16.53 16.42 13.05
N THR A 370 -16.22 17.44 12.28
CA THR A 370 -16.77 18.81 12.42
C THR A 370 -17.71 19.17 11.27
N SER A 371 -18.11 18.19 10.44
CA SER A 371 -18.97 18.42 9.31
C SER A 371 -20.39 18.78 9.75
N PRO A 372 -21.00 19.81 9.15
CA PRO A 372 -22.41 20.14 9.38
C PRO A 372 -23.37 19.21 8.62
N VAL A 373 -22.85 18.37 7.71
CA VAL A 373 -23.61 17.42 6.88
C VAL A 373 -23.01 16.03 6.99
N ALA A 374 -23.67 15.03 6.39
CA ALA A 374 -23.22 13.65 6.44
C ALA A 374 -21.80 13.47 5.90
N CYS A 375 -20.97 12.74 6.64
CA CYS A 375 -19.63 12.37 6.28
C CYS A 375 -19.34 10.90 6.55
N GLU A 376 -18.31 10.36 5.88
CA GLU A 376 -17.91 8.95 5.92
C GLU A 376 -16.42 8.78 5.66
N GLY A 377 -15.94 7.56 5.47
CA GLY A 377 -14.60 7.26 5.00
C GLY A 377 -13.48 7.87 5.83
N PRO A 378 -13.42 7.65 7.16
CA PRO A 378 -12.33 8.19 7.98
C PRO A 378 -11.01 7.57 7.58
N ASN A 379 -9.95 8.39 7.59
CA ASN A 379 -8.56 7.93 7.46
C ASN A 379 -7.67 8.72 8.41
N LEU A 380 -6.87 8.01 9.20
CA LEU A 380 -5.97 8.58 10.18
C LEU A 380 -4.52 8.42 9.74
N TRP A 381 -3.76 9.52 9.73
CA TRP A 381 -2.34 9.51 9.39
C TRP A 381 -1.52 10.43 10.30
N LYS A 382 -0.24 10.07 10.51
CA LYS A 382 0.68 10.81 11.39
C LYS A 382 1.44 11.85 10.58
N ARG A 383 1.71 13.02 11.18
CA ARG A 383 2.61 14.02 10.59
C ARG A 383 4.07 13.57 10.69
N ILE A 384 4.84 13.81 9.63
CA ILE A 384 6.27 13.49 9.58
C ILE A 384 7.02 14.40 10.55
N GLY A 385 7.82 13.80 11.43
CA GLY A 385 8.64 14.53 12.40
C GLY A 385 7.86 15.15 13.56
N GLU A 386 6.55 14.94 13.66
CA GLU A 386 5.71 15.50 14.72
C GLU A 386 4.93 14.40 15.46
N ASN A 387 4.65 14.63 16.73
CA ASN A 387 3.70 13.80 17.49
C ASN A 387 2.27 14.30 17.30
N LYS A 388 1.83 14.36 16.05
CA LYS A 388 0.48 14.79 15.67
C LYS A 388 -0.13 13.83 14.67
N TRP A 389 -1.44 13.72 14.74
CA TRP A 389 -2.25 12.89 13.87
C TRP A 389 -3.34 13.73 13.23
N VAL A 390 -3.61 13.45 11.97
CA VAL A 390 -4.69 14.09 11.22
C VAL A 390 -5.73 13.04 10.89
N LEU A 391 -6.97 13.29 11.25
CA LEU A 391 -8.14 12.55 10.83
C LEU A 391 -8.76 13.25 9.63
N MET A 392 -8.78 12.59 8.49
CA MET A 392 -9.48 12.98 7.27
C MET A 392 -10.82 12.24 7.19
N TYR A 393 -11.84 12.84 6.63
CA TYR A 393 -13.13 12.20 6.33
C TYR A 393 -13.79 12.80 5.09
N ASP A 394 -14.58 12.00 4.36
CA ASP A 394 -15.29 12.38 3.14
C ASP A 394 -16.62 13.04 3.49
N ILE A 395 -16.81 14.29 3.09
CA ILE A 395 -18.05 15.06 3.25
C ILE A 395 -18.90 14.88 2.00
N TYR A 396 -19.81 13.90 2.03
CA TYR A 396 -20.63 13.55 0.88
C TYR A 396 -22.07 14.12 0.93
N GLY A 397 -22.50 14.63 2.08
CA GLY A 397 -23.87 15.11 2.30
C GLY A 397 -24.22 16.40 1.54
N ARG A 398 -23.47 16.76 0.51
CA ARG A 398 -23.68 17.96 -0.34
C ARG A 398 -23.27 17.71 -1.80
N LYS A 399 -23.71 18.60 -2.71
CA LYS A 399 -23.51 18.41 -4.15
C LYS A 399 -22.03 18.38 -4.56
N LYS A 400 -21.18 19.27 -4.00
CA LYS A 400 -19.74 19.25 -4.22
C LYS A 400 -19.08 18.56 -3.03
N HIS A 401 -18.63 17.34 -3.22
CA HIS A 401 -17.93 16.56 -2.19
C HIS A 401 -16.58 17.21 -1.86
N ASN A 402 -16.09 16.97 -0.65
CA ASN A 402 -14.80 17.45 -0.20
C ASN A 402 -14.30 16.62 0.97
N PHE A 403 -13.02 16.72 1.30
CA PHE A 403 -12.50 16.14 2.55
C PHE A 403 -12.46 17.19 3.65
N GLY A 404 -12.90 16.79 4.85
CA GLY A 404 -12.71 17.52 6.10
C GLY A 404 -11.52 16.98 6.89
N PHE A 405 -10.87 17.83 7.68
CA PHE A 405 -9.65 17.49 8.42
C PHE A 405 -9.67 18.03 9.83
N ILE A 406 -9.28 17.21 10.80
CA ILE A 406 -9.01 17.61 12.16
C ILE A 406 -7.66 17.05 12.62
N GLU A 407 -6.97 17.76 13.51
CA GLU A 407 -5.63 17.40 14.00
C GLU A 407 -5.63 17.22 15.50
N THR A 408 -4.89 16.24 16.00
CA THR A 408 -4.72 15.97 17.43
C THR A 408 -3.30 15.51 17.77
N SER A 409 -2.88 15.73 19.03
CA SER A 409 -1.65 15.13 19.58
C SER A 409 -1.93 14.18 20.76
N ASP A 410 -3.17 14.12 21.23
CA ASP A 410 -3.55 13.39 22.46
C ASP A 410 -4.84 12.57 22.33
N PHE A 411 -5.51 12.61 21.16
CA PHE A 411 -6.80 11.97 20.88
C PHE A 411 -7.97 12.43 21.79
N VAL A 412 -7.76 13.49 22.57
CA VAL A 412 -8.75 14.15 23.40
C VAL A 412 -9.15 15.50 22.82
N HIS A 413 -8.17 16.31 22.45
CA HIS A 413 -8.36 17.63 21.86
C HIS A 413 -8.08 17.60 20.37
N PHE A 414 -9.04 18.08 19.59
CA PHE A 414 -8.95 18.11 18.13
C PHE A 414 -9.08 19.55 17.64
N LYS A 415 -8.11 19.97 16.83
CA LYS A 415 -8.13 21.24 16.12
C LYS A 415 -8.74 21.04 14.74
N ASN A 416 -9.77 21.81 14.39
CA ASN A 416 -10.33 21.82 13.05
C ASN A 416 -9.34 22.50 12.08
N LEU A 417 -8.99 21.80 10.99
CA LEU A 417 -8.15 22.32 9.91
C LEU A 417 -8.97 22.79 8.71
N GLY A 418 -10.30 22.64 8.76
CA GLY A 418 -11.21 22.94 7.66
C GLY A 418 -11.22 21.84 6.59
N GLU A 419 -11.67 22.25 5.41
CA GLU A 419 -11.74 21.38 4.24
C GLU A 419 -10.67 21.78 3.21
N PHE A 420 -10.49 20.96 2.16
CA PHE A 420 -9.62 21.37 1.06
C PHE A 420 -10.10 22.71 0.45
N ASN A 421 -9.18 23.66 0.39
CA ASN A 421 -9.36 25.02 -0.15
C ASN A 421 -10.33 25.93 0.66
N GLU A 422 -10.90 25.41 1.76
CA GLU A 422 -11.77 26.16 2.69
C GLU A 422 -11.15 26.26 4.11
N GLY A 423 -9.89 25.86 4.26
CA GLY A 423 -9.10 25.89 5.49
C GLY A 423 -7.61 25.96 5.19
N VAL A 424 -6.80 25.35 6.07
CA VAL A 424 -5.34 25.30 5.88
C VAL A 424 -4.92 24.26 4.84
N MET A 425 -5.75 23.23 4.63
CA MET A 425 -5.49 22.16 3.65
C MET A 425 -5.76 22.66 2.23
N LYS A 426 -4.88 22.30 1.27
CA LYS A 426 -4.97 22.73 -0.13
C LYS A 426 -4.95 21.54 -1.08
N ALA A 427 -5.89 21.55 -2.01
CA ALA A 427 -5.92 20.67 -3.17
C ALA A 427 -5.50 21.49 -4.40
N VAL A 428 -4.43 21.06 -5.07
CA VAL A 428 -3.92 21.72 -6.27
C VAL A 428 -4.26 20.82 -7.46
N ASN A 429 -4.87 21.40 -8.50
CA ASN A 429 -5.26 20.79 -9.77
C ASN A 429 -6.26 19.61 -9.66
N PHE A 430 -6.94 19.41 -8.54
CA PHE A 430 -8.05 18.45 -8.41
C PHE A 430 -9.16 19.00 -7.52
N GLU A 431 -10.36 18.42 -7.63
CA GLU A 431 -11.52 18.79 -6.84
C GLU A 431 -12.41 17.55 -6.57
N SER A 432 -13.30 17.68 -5.60
CA SER A 432 -14.30 16.64 -5.25
C SER A 432 -13.74 15.23 -5.09
N PRO A 433 -12.57 15.05 -4.41
CA PRO A 433 -12.07 13.70 -4.13
C PRO A 433 -13.06 12.98 -3.23
N LYS A 434 -13.14 11.67 -3.38
CA LYS A 434 -13.98 10.82 -2.56
C LYS A 434 -13.17 9.74 -1.90
N HIS A 435 -13.52 9.44 -0.67
CA HIS A 435 -13.10 8.33 0.17
C HIS A 435 -11.68 7.86 -0.18
N GLY A 436 -10.72 8.21 0.63
CA GLY A 436 -9.32 7.95 0.33
C GLY A 436 -8.49 7.67 1.57
N ALA A 437 -7.20 7.45 1.35
CA ALA A 437 -6.23 7.21 2.40
C ALA A 437 -4.91 7.96 2.12
N ILE A 438 -4.21 8.31 3.20
CA ILE A 438 -2.91 8.98 3.15
C ILE A 438 -1.88 8.14 3.90
N ILE A 439 -0.72 7.91 3.27
CA ILE A 439 0.44 7.30 3.90
C ILE A 439 1.67 8.20 3.77
N GLN A 440 2.64 7.98 4.65
CA GLN A 440 3.97 8.58 4.52
C GLN A 440 4.80 7.78 3.51
N ILE A 441 5.57 8.51 2.68
CA ILE A 441 6.50 7.94 1.70
C ILE A 441 7.87 8.61 1.80
N THR A 442 8.90 7.92 1.33
CA THR A 442 10.25 8.47 1.27
C THR A 442 10.39 9.47 0.13
N LYS A 443 11.46 10.26 0.17
CA LYS A 443 11.82 11.18 -0.93
C LYS A 443 12.00 10.43 -2.25
N GLU A 444 12.70 9.29 -2.24
CA GLU A 444 12.92 8.45 -3.44
C GLU A 444 11.59 7.96 -4.05
N GLU A 445 10.63 7.58 -3.22
CA GLU A 445 9.31 7.11 -3.66
C GLU A 445 8.49 8.25 -4.28
N ALA A 446 8.52 9.44 -3.67
CA ALA A 446 7.84 10.62 -4.19
C ALA A 446 8.43 11.06 -5.56
N GLU A 447 9.77 11.21 -5.64
CA GLU A 447 10.46 11.59 -6.88
C GLU A 447 10.22 10.57 -8.01
N ARG A 448 10.17 9.27 -7.69
CA ARG A 448 9.84 8.21 -8.65
C ARG A 448 8.43 8.35 -9.22
N LEU A 449 7.44 8.59 -8.36
CA LEU A 449 6.06 8.82 -8.79
C LEU A 449 5.94 10.06 -9.67
N GLU A 450 6.50 11.18 -9.25
CA GLU A 450 6.48 12.43 -10.01
C GLU A 450 7.14 12.25 -11.38
N LYS A 451 8.33 11.67 -11.43
CA LYS A 451 9.04 11.40 -12.69
C LYS A 451 8.25 10.48 -13.61
N HIS A 452 7.65 9.41 -13.08
CA HIS A 452 6.86 8.46 -13.88
C HIS A 452 5.66 9.14 -14.55
N TRP A 453 4.95 10.01 -13.81
CA TRP A 453 3.75 10.65 -14.32
C TRP A 453 4.02 11.92 -15.11
N GLN A 454 5.16 12.60 -14.92
CA GLN A 454 5.59 13.73 -15.76
C GLN A 454 6.06 13.31 -17.15
N THR A 455 6.67 12.12 -17.29
CA THR A 455 7.18 11.60 -18.57
C THR A 455 6.10 11.06 -19.51
N LYS A 456 4.86 10.96 -19.06
CA LYS A 456 3.71 10.54 -19.89
C LYS A 456 2.98 11.70 -20.61
N LYS A 457 3.57 12.89 -20.64
CA LYS A 457 3.06 14.05 -21.41
C LYS A 457 3.38 13.95 -22.88
#